data_5c75d60fd4eeeab16c00bea7dc704e64
#
_entry.id   5c75d60fd4eeeab16c00bea7dc704e64
#
_cell.length_a   1.000
_cell.length_b   1.000
_cell.length_c   1.000
_cell.angle_alpha   90.00
_cell.angle_beta   90.00
_cell.angle_gamma   90.00
#
_symmetry.space_group_name_H-M   'P 1'
#
loop_
_entity.id
_entity.type
_entity.pdbx_description
1 polymer ?
#
loop_
_entity_poly.entity_id
_entity_poly.type
_entity_poly.pdbx_seq_one_letter_code
_entity_poly.pdbx_strand_id
1 'polypeptide(L)'
;LKKEVFINLEKEIFKGNILDIGFSNHGIIYNIYKQYIDDSSSIDYVEGKDEKAAIEEGVYDICALFFTLGDIKFSQGKKKLIQEIDRYLKVGGLLYIWDVDKGFAKIXNSKIKIVLPDKNTKQIYQRDLNIFKNSSKENTMKILQPYFEITTLKNSDNVYYMICKKKGKSEDESNTSRY
;
A
#
# COMPACT_ATOMS: atom_id res chain seq x y z
N LEU A 1 -6.22 26.53 -1.14
CA LEU A 1 -5.49 26.29 0.11
C LEU A 1 -5.12 24.81 0.22
N LYS A 2 -3.85 24.56 0.51
CA LYS A 2 -3.38 23.20 0.74
C LYS A 2 -3.80 22.73 2.12
N LYS A 3 -4.40 21.57 2.19
CA LYS A 3 -4.70 20.92 3.47
C LYS A 3 -3.45 20.28 4.03
N GLU A 4 -3.36 20.23 5.34
CA GLU A 4 -2.28 19.55 6.01
C GLU A 4 -2.81 18.25 6.63
N VAL A 5 -2.14 17.15 6.32
CA VAL A 5 -2.54 15.83 6.80
C VAL A 5 -1.36 15.22 7.53
N PHE A 6 -1.62 14.55 8.65
CA PHE A 6 -0.58 13.90 9.43
C PHE A 6 -0.67 12.38 9.27
N ILE A 7 0.46 11.77 9.00
CA ILE A 7 0.61 10.31 9.00
C ILE A 7 1.60 9.98 10.09
N ASN A 8 1.20 9.16 11.05
CA ASN A 8 2.06 8.80 12.17
C ASN A 8 2.58 7.38 11.99
N LEU A 9 3.88 7.26 11.73
CA LEU A 9 4.55 5.98 11.59
C LEU A 9 5.31 5.58 12.85
N GLU A 10 5.16 6.33 13.94
CA GLU A 10 5.92 6.12 15.15
C GLU A 10 5.76 4.71 15.71
N LYS A 11 4.55 4.15 15.61
CA LYS A 11 4.26 2.84 16.16
C LYS A 11 4.15 1.75 15.09
N GLU A 12 4.41 2.09 13.84
CA GLU A 12 4.41 1.08 12.78
C GLU A 12 5.75 0.37 12.77
N ILE A 13 5.76 -0.87 13.17
CA ILE A 13 6.95 -1.70 13.22
C ILE A 13 6.83 -2.79 12.16
N PHE A 14 7.74 -2.80 11.22
CA PHE A 14 7.74 -3.79 10.15
C PHE A 14 8.82 -4.84 10.44
N LYS A 15 8.43 -6.12 10.36
CA LYS A 15 9.32 -7.24 10.59
C LYS A 15 9.19 -8.26 9.46
N GLY A 16 10.27 -8.96 9.19
CA GLY A 16 10.31 -9.98 8.16
C GLY A 16 10.76 -9.40 6.83
N ASN A 17 10.29 -10.00 5.77
CA ASN A 17 10.63 -9.56 4.42
C ASN A 17 9.58 -8.55 3.96
N ILE A 18 10.02 -7.34 3.68
CA ILE A 18 9.15 -6.20 3.37
C ILE A 18 9.38 -5.77 1.93
N LEU A 19 8.30 -5.52 1.20
CA LEU A 19 8.37 -5.03 -0.18
C LEU A 19 7.65 -3.69 -0.25
N ASP A 20 8.37 -2.65 -0.64
CA ASP A 20 7.81 -1.32 -0.91
C ASP A 20 7.65 -1.16 -2.41
N ILE A 21 6.43 -0.93 -2.88
CA ILE A 21 6.14 -0.70 -4.30
C ILE A 21 5.73 0.74 -4.50
N GLY A 22 6.48 1.45 -5.34
CA GLY A 22 6.19 2.84 -5.64
C GLY A 22 6.18 3.12 -7.13
N PHE A 23 5.62 4.24 -7.51
CA PHE A 23 5.68 4.75 -8.89
C PHE A 23 6.42 6.07 -8.91
N SER A 24 5.88 7.08 -8.26
CA SER A 24 6.48 8.41 -8.26
C SER A 24 7.02 8.82 -6.89
N ASN A 25 6.85 8.00 -5.88
CA ASN A 25 7.25 8.36 -4.52
C ASN A 25 8.71 8.01 -4.20
N HIS A 26 9.41 7.38 -5.13
CA HIS A 26 10.83 7.04 -5.01
C HIS A 26 11.17 6.22 -3.77
N GLY A 27 10.25 5.35 -3.35
CA GLY A 27 10.52 4.43 -2.26
C GLY A 27 10.56 5.08 -0.88
N ILE A 28 9.56 5.87 -0.56
CA ILE A 28 9.52 6.58 0.72
C ILE A 28 9.55 5.60 1.90
N ILE A 29 8.76 4.53 1.87
CA ILE A 29 8.74 3.56 2.96
C ILE A 29 10.11 2.87 3.07
N TYR A 30 10.68 2.46 1.94
CA TYR A 30 12.00 1.86 1.91
C TYR A 30 13.04 2.80 2.55
N ASN A 31 13.06 4.06 2.13
CA ASN A 31 14.06 5.01 2.60
C ASN A 31 13.89 5.35 4.09
N ILE A 32 12.67 5.35 4.60
CA ILE A 32 12.44 5.57 6.02
C ILE A 32 12.88 4.35 6.84
N TYR A 33 12.42 3.16 6.43
CA TYR A 33 12.53 1.99 7.30
C TYR A 33 13.84 1.21 7.16
N LYS A 34 14.64 1.43 6.11
CA LYS A 34 15.88 0.70 5.95
C LYS A 34 16.82 0.84 7.13
N GLN A 35 16.69 1.92 7.90
CA GLN A 35 17.51 2.16 9.09
C GLN A 35 16.86 1.70 10.39
N TYR A 36 15.60 1.29 10.37
CA TYR A 36 14.87 0.90 11.59
C TYR A 36 14.58 -0.59 11.68
N ILE A 37 14.76 -1.34 10.60
CA ILE A 37 14.53 -2.79 10.64
C ILE A 37 15.69 -3.48 11.36
N ASP A 38 15.40 -4.64 11.98
CA ASP A 38 16.43 -5.40 12.69
C ASP A 38 17.18 -6.32 11.72
N ASP A 39 18.19 -7.04 12.26
CA ASP A 39 19.07 -7.88 11.43
C ASP A 39 18.36 -9.10 10.84
N SER A 40 17.21 -9.48 11.40
CA SER A 40 16.43 -10.60 10.89
C SER A 40 15.44 -10.20 9.82
N SER A 41 15.37 -8.92 9.51
CA SER A 41 14.40 -8.37 8.55
C SER A 41 15.10 -7.81 7.32
N SER A 42 14.36 -7.71 6.22
CA SER A 42 14.87 -7.11 4.99
C SER A 42 13.79 -6.23 4.38
N ILE A 43 14.22 -5.23 3.62
CA ILE A 43 13.27 -4.40 2.89
C ILE A 43 13.79 -4.18 1.48
N ASP A 44 12.91 -4.41 0.51
CA ASP A 44 13.17 -4.21 -0.91
C ASP A 44 12.26 -3.12 -1.45
N TYR A 45 12.73 -2.40 -2.45
CA TYR A 45 11.92 -1.43 -3.18
C TYR A 45 11.90 -1.77 -4.65
N VAL A 46 10.73 -1.69 -5.27
CA VAL A 46 10.59 -1.85 -6.71
C VAL A 46 9.75 -0.72 -7.30
N GLU A 47 10.14 -0.29 -8.49
CA GLU A 47 9.32 0.58 -9.34
C GLU A 47 8.24 -0.29 -9.96
N GLY A 48 6.98 0.13 -9.81
CA GLY A 48 5.86 -0.74 -10.14
C GLY A 48 5.74 -1.19 -11.58
N LYS A 49 6.42 -0.54 -12.53
CA LYS A 49 6.28 -0.90 -13.95
C LYS A 49 7.35 -1.88 -14.44
N ASP A 50 8.59 -1.72 -14.00
CA ASP A 50 9.71 -2.32 -14.72
C ASP A 50 10.41 -3.46 -14.02
N GLU A 51 10.26 -3.59 -12.70
CA GLU A 51 11.05 -4.52 -11.92
C GLU A 51 10.28 -5.72 -11.39
N LYS A 52 8.98 -5.80 -11.67
CA LYS A 52 8.11 -6.81 -11.05
C LYS A 52 8.41 -8.23 -11.50
N ALA A 53 8.97 -8.40 -12.68
CA ALA A 53 9.28 -9.75 -13.18
C ALA A 53 10.32 -10.46 -12.33
N ALA A 54 11.14 -9.72 -11.58
CA ALA A 54 12.19 -10.30 -10.75
C ALA A 54 11.72 -10.59 -9.32
N ILE A 55 10.46 -10.29 -8.97
CA ILE A 55 9.96 -10.46 -7.61
C ILE A 55 9.55 -11.91 -7.38
N GLU A 56 10.09 -12.53 -6.34
CA GLU A 56 9.71 -13.88 -5.95
C GLU A 56 8.32 -13.93 -5.34
N GLU A 57 7.57 -14.99 -5.65
CA GLU A 57 6.24 -15.18 -5.11
C GLU A 57 6.32 -15.86 -3.73
N GLY A 58 5.41 -15.43 -2.84
CA GLY A 58 5.23 -16.07 -1.55
C GLY A 58 6.39 -15.91 -0.58
N VAL A 59 7.19 -14.87 -0.72
CA VAL A 59 8.34 -14.68 0.18
C VAL A 59 8.20 -13.44 1.06
N TYR A 60 7.23 -12.57 0.81
CA TYR A 60 7.12 -11.33 1.57
C TYR A 60 6.11 -11.46 2.69
N ASP A 61 6.48 -10.94 3.86
CA ASP A 61 5.61 -10.85 5.02
C ASP A 61 4.74 -9.59 4.95
N ILE A 62 5.29 -8.53 4.37
CA ILE A 62 4.63 -7.22 4.33
C ILE A 62 4.87 -6.60 2.95
N CYS A 63 3.81 -6.00 2.40
CA CYS A 63 3.93 -5.14 1.23
C CYS A 63 3.34 -3.76 1.59
N ALA A 64 3.99 -2.70 1.14
CA ALA A 64 3.55 -1.34 1.43
C ALA A 64 3.29 -0.58 0.13
N LEU A 65 2.15 0.11 0.08
CA LEU A 65 1.76 0.99 -1.01
C LEU A 65 1.55 2.38 -0.42
N PHE A 66 2.56 3.23 -0.52
CA PHE A 66 2.50 4.57 0.05
C PHE A 66 2.25 5.57 -1.07
N PHE A 67 0.99 5.94 -1.25
CA PHE A 67 0.51 6.81 -2.34
C PHE A 67 0.84 6.23 -3.72
N THR A 68 0.76 4.92 -3.84
CA THR A 68 1.09 4.20 -5.07
C THR A 68 -0.15 3.96 -5.92
N LEU A 69 -1.24 3.51 -5.29
CA LEU A 69 -2.48 3.22 -6.05
C LEU A 69 -3.02 4.46 -6.73
N GLY A 70 -2.91 5.61 -6.06
CA GLY A 70 -3.39 6.86 -6.63
C GLY A 70 -2.65 7.29 -7.90
N ASP A 71 -1.44 6.78 -8.11
CA ASP A 71 -0.70 7.08 -9.33
C ASP A 71 -1.14 6.22 -10.51
N ILE A 72 -1.91 5.17 -10.26
CA ILE A 72 -2.41 4.30 -11.33
C ILE A 72 -3.72 4.88 -11.84
N LYS A 73 -3.75 5.17 -13.13
CA LYS A 73 -4.86 5.93 -13.72
C LYS A 73 -6.15 5.13 -13.82
N PHE A 74 -6.06 3.86 -14.19
CA PHE A 74 -7.23 3.05 -14.49
C PHE A 74 -7.43 1.93 -13.48
N SER A 75 -8.69 1.60 -13.24
CA SER A 75 -9.08 0.54 -12.31
C SER A 75 -8.44 -0.81 -12.64
N GLN A 76 -8.32 -1.11 -13.92
CA GLN A 76 -7.69 -2.36 -14.35
C GLN A 76 -6.24 -2.48 -13.88
N GLY A 77 -5.49 -1.37 -13.95
CA GLY A 77 -4.12 -1.38 -13.46
C GLY A 77 -4.03 -1.58 -11.96
N LYS A 78 -4.96 -0.99 -11.22
CA LYS A 78 -5.02 -1.19 -9.78
C LYS A 78 -5.32 -2.64 -9.43
N LYS A 79 -6.31 -3.22 -10.12
CA LYS A 79 -6.67 -4.64 -9.91
C LYS A 79 -5.49 -5.55 -10.20
N LYS A 80 -4.77 -5.28 -11.28
CA LYS A 80 -3.60 -6.07 -11.66
C LYS A 80 -2.53 -6.00 -10.58
N LEU A 81 -2.26 -4.81 -10.06
CA LEU A 81 -1.25 -4.66 -9.00
C LEU A 81 -1.65 -5.42 -7.74
N ILE A 82 -2.90 -5.31 -7.31
CA ILE A 82 -3.38 -6.00 -6.12
C ILE A 82 -3.27 -7.52 -6.32
N GLN A 83 -3.60 -8.01 -7.50
CA GLN A 83 -3.48 -9.43 -7.83
C GLN A 83 -2.03 -9.88 -7.75
N GLU A 84 -1.11 -9.07 -8.25
CA GLU A 84 0.33 -9.38 -8.17
C GLU A 84 0.81 -9.40 -6.71
N ILE A 85 0.37 -8.43 -5.91
CA ILE A 85 0.75 -8.37 -4.50
C ILE A 85 0.24 -9.61 -3.75
N ASP A 86 -0.96 -10.07 -4.09
CA ASP A 86 -1.48 -11.31 -3.51
C ASP A 86 -0.50 -12.48 -3.74
N ARG A 87 0.13 -12.53 -4.91
CA ARG A 87 1.11 -13.59 -5.20
C ARG A 87 2.42 -13.38 -4.46
N TYR A 88 2.85 -12.13 -4.28
CA TYR A 88 4.13 -11.84 -3.60
C TYR A 88 4.08 -12.17 -2.11
N LEU A 89 2.93 -11.99 -1.49
CA LEU A 89 2.79 -12.15 -0.04
C LEU A 89 2.62 -13.61 0.36
N LYS A 90 3.21 -13.96 1.50
CA LYS A 90 2.94 -15.23 2.17
C LYS A 90 1.48 -15.26 2.60
N VAL A 91 0.93 -16.47 2.78
CA VAL A 91 -0.38 -16.62 3.41
C VAL A 91 -0.33 -15.93 4.78
N GLY A 92 -1.34 -15.12 5.05
CA GLY A 92 -1.35 -14.33 6.28
C GLY A 92 -0.52 -13.06 6.24
N GLY A 93 0.15 -12.81 5.12
CA GLY A 93 0.94 -11.60 4.94
C GLY A 93 0.08 -10.36 4.94
N LEU A 94 0.69 -9.20 5.20
CA LEU A 94 -0.02 -7.94 5.38
C LEU A 94 0.29 -6.96 4.26
N LEU A 95 -0.75 -6.28 3.82
CA LEU A 95 -0.63 -5.17 2.86
C LEU A 95 -1.02 -3.88 3.56
N TYR A 96 -0.10 -2.93 3.58
CA TYR A 96 -0.32 -1.60 4.14
C TYR A 96 -0.56 -0.62 3.01
N ILE A 97 -1.64 0.15 3.08
CA ILE A 97 -1.96 1.14 2.05
C ILE A 97 -2.20 2.50 2.70
N TRP A 98 -1.52 3.51 2.21
CA TRP A 98 -1.82 4.93 2.47
C TRP A 98 -2.11 5.56 1.11
N ASP A 99 -3.25 6.22 0.98
CA ASP A 99 -3.53 6.89 -0.29
C ASP A 99 -4.58 7.98 -0.14
N VAL A 100 -4.76 8.73 -1.21
CA VAL A 100 -5.72 9.81 -1.28
C VAL A 100 -7.13 9.23 -1.40
N ASP A 101 -8.05 9.75 -0.58
CA ASP A 101 -9.46 9.37 -0.62
C ASP A 101 -10.20 10.40 -1.46
N LYS A 102 -10.33 10.12 -2.76
CA LYS A 102 -10.83 11.09 -3.71
C LYS A 102 -11.71 10.41 -4.75
N GLY A 103 -12.97 10.82 -4.83
CA GLY A 103 -13.86 10.38 -5.91
C GLY A 103 -13.75 11.23 -7.16
N PHE A 104 -14.64 10.98 -8.10
CA PHE A 104 -14.73 11.78 -9.32
C PHE A 104 -15.08 13.23 -8.98
N ALA A 105 -14.66 14.14 -9.83
CA ALA A 105 -14.92 15.59 -9.72
C ALA A 105 -14.28 16.22 -8.49
N LYS A 106 -13.26 15.60 -7.92
CA LYS A 106 -12.54 16.08 -6.75
C LYS A 106 -11.06 16.19 -7.05
N ILE A 107 -10.38 16.96 -6.21
CA ILE A 107 -8.93 17.11 -6.31
C ILE A 107 -8.28 16.96 -4.94
N UNK A 108 -7.06 16.71 -4.73
CA UNK A 108 -6.42 16.60 -3.68
C UNK A 108 -5.34 17.41 -3.84
N ASN A 109 -5.00 18.07 -3.01
CA ASN A 109 -3.79 18.91 -2.91
C ASN A 109 -3.49 19.06 -1.43
N SER A 110 -2.57 18.27 -0.96
CA SER A 110 -2.30 18.18 0.48
C SER A 110 -0.81 18.17 0.77
N LYS A 111 -0.48 18.76 1.88
CA LYS A 111 0.83 18.68 2.51
C LYS A 111 0.76 17.58 3.54
N ILE A 112 1.59 16.56 3.38
CA ILE A 112 1.59 15.39 4.25
C ILE A 112 2.78 15.50 5.19
N LYS A 113 2.52 15.55 6.49
CA LYS A 113 3.57 15.48 7.49
C LYS A 113 3.62 14.06 8.05
N ILE A 114 4.78 13.45 7.94
CA ILE A 114 4.99 12.06 8.37
C ILE A 114 5.81 12.10 9.65
N VAL A 115 5.24 11.57 10.74
CA VAL A 115 6.00 11.39 11.98
C VAL A 115 6.72 10.06 11.89
N LEU A 116 8.04 10.11 11.94
CA LEU A 116 8.89 8.94 11.74
C LEU A 116 9.03 8.14 13.05
N PRO A 117 9.54 6.90 12.97
CA PRO A 117 9.74 6.09 14.18
C PRO A 117 10.61 6.77 15.26
N ASP A 118 11.54 7.64 14.87
CA ASP A 118 12.38 8.37 15.83
C ASP A 118 11.75 9.69 16.28
N LYS A 119 10.47 9.92 15.94
CA LYS A 119 9.69 11.11 16.29
C LYS A 119 10.06 12.36 15.49
N ASN A 120 11.07 12.31 14.64
CA ASN A 120 11.32 13.37 13.67
C ASN A 120 10.21 13.40 12.64
N THR A 121 10.10 14.48 11.87
CA THR A 121 9.07 14.60 10.85
C THR A 121 9.69 14.75 9.47
N LYS A 122 8.95 14.25 8.48
CA LYS A 122 9.26 14.41 7.07
C LYS A 122 8.02 14.96 6.38
N GLN A 123 8.22 15.85 5.44
CA GLN A 123 7.12 16.51 4.76
C GLN A 123 7.16 16.19 3.27
N ILE A 124 6.01 15.82 2.74
CA ILE A 124 5.86 15.61 1.29
C ILE A 124 4.61 16.32 0.82
N TYR A 125 4.47 16.47 -0.49
CA TYR A 125 3.29 17.06 -1.11
C TYR A 125 2.63 16.05 -2.01
N GLN A 126 1.33 15.84 -1.80
CA GLN A 126 0.52 14.98 -2.67
C GLN A 126 -0.46 15.84 -3.42
N ARG A 127 -0.43 15.69 -4.75
CA ARG A 127 -1.29 16.49 -5.61
C ARG A 127 -1.93 15.59 -6.65
N ASP A 128 -3.25 15.63 -6.75
CA ASP A 128 -3.99 14.90 -7.76
C ASP A 128 -5.10 15.81 -8.28
N LEU A 129 -4.92 16.35 -9.45
CA LEU A 129 -5.86 17.25 -10.08
C LEU A 129 -6.75 16.57 -11.12
N ASN A 130 -6.64 15.26 -11.28
CA ASN A 130 -7.40 14.54 -12.29
C ASN A 130 -8.82 14.28 -11.79
N ILE A 131 -9.75 15.12 -12.22
CA ILE A 131 -11.15 15.02 -11.79
C ILE A 131 -11.87 13.80 -12.37
N PHE A 132 -11.25 13.13 -13.33
CA PHE A 132 -11.84 11.93 -13.94
C PHE A 132 -11.34 10.64 -13.29
N LYS A 133 -10.59 10.75 -12.22
CA LYS A 133 -10.02 9.59 -11.53
C LYS A 133 -10.73 9.35 -10.20
N ASN A 134 -10.99 8.09 -9.92
CA ASN A 134 -11.56 7.66 -8.64
C ASN A 134 -10.50 6.92 -7.85
N SER A 135 -10.01 7.57 -6.78
CA SER A 135 -9.05 7.00 -5.85
C SER A 135 -9.68 6.82 -4.46
N SER A 136 -10.99 6.68 -4.41
CA SER A 136 -11.70 6.60 -3.13
C SER A 136 -11.36 5.32 -2.38
N LYS A 137 -11.47 5.39 -1.06
CA LYS A 137 -11.25 4.20 -0.23
C LYS A 137 -12.27 3.11 -0.52
N GLU A 138 -13.51 3.49 -0.87
CA GLU A 138 -14.54 2.52 -1.25
C GLU A 138 -14.14 1.75 -2.49
N ASN A 139 -13.58 2.44 -3.49
CA ASN A 139 -13.12 1.78 -4.70
C ASN A 139 -11.97 0.82 -4.39
N THR A 140 -11.04 1.24 -3.55
CA THR A 140 -9.92 0.39 -3.15
C THR A 140 -10.42 -0.84 -2.38
N MET A 141 -11.39 -0.66 -1.49
CA MET A 141 -11.97 -1.78 -0.74
C MET A 141 -12.56 -2.84 -1.68
N LYS A 142 -13.26 -2.40 -2.73
CA LYS A 142 -13.84 -3.32 -3.72
C LYS A 142 -12.75 -4.11 -4.45
N ILE A 143 -11.67 -3.43 -4.81
CA ILE A 143 -10.56 -4.07 -5.53
C ILE A 143 -9.86 -5.09 -4.63
N LEU A 144 -9.74 -4.81 -3.35
CA LEU A 144 -9.07 -5.69 -2.40
C LEU A 144 -9.88 -6.94 -2.06
N GLN A 145 -11.20 -6.85 -2.10
CA GLN A 145 -12.10 -7.86 -1.55
C GLN A 145 -11.81 -9.29 -2.02
N PRO A 146 -11.49 -9.55 -3.30
CA PRO A 146 -11.24 -10.95 -3.69
C PRO A 146 -10.04 -11.59 -3.01
N TYR A 147 -9.08 -10.80 -2.53
CA TYR A 147 -7.80 -11.33 -2.07
C TYR A 147 -7.48 -11.01 -0.62
N PHE A 148 -8.07 -9.97 -0.06
CA PHE A 148 -7.66 -9.43 1.24
C PHE A 148 -8.84 -9.19 2.15
N GLU A 149 -8.59 -9.39 3.45
CA GLU A 149 -9.47 -8.96 4.53
C GLU A 149 -8.92 -7.66 5.10
N ILE A 150 -9.72 -6.61 5.16
CA ILE A 150 -9.29 -5.33 5.73
C ILE A 150 -9.43 -5.41 7.24
N THR A 151 -8.30 -5.32 7.95
CA THR A 151 -8.29 -5.44 9.41
C THR A 151 -8.20 -4.08 10.10
N THR A 152 -7.71 -3.06 9.42
CA THR A 152 -7.67 -1.70 9.95
C THR A 152 -8.04 -0.73 8.83
N LEU A 153 -8.90 0.24 9.16
CA LEU A 153 -9.27 1.30 8.21
C LEU A 153 -9.37 2.60 8.98
N LYS A 154 -8.57 3.58 8.58
CA LYS A 154 -8.59 4.91 9.18
C LYS A 154 -8.66 5.96 8.08
N ASN A 155 -9.30 7.06 8.39
CA ASN A 155 -9.47 8.20 7.48
C ASN A 155 -9.06 9.48 8.17
N SER A 156 -8.39 10.35 7.46
CA SER A 156 -8.09 11.69 7.94
C SER A 156 -7.96 12.63 6.74
N ASP A 157 -8.90 13.57 6.63
CA ASP A 157 -8.83 14.67 5.66
C ASP A 157 -8.44 14.23 4.24
N ASN A 158 -9.23 13.38 3.62
CA ASN A 158 -9.02 12.92 2.24
C ASN A 158 -7.81 12.03 2.05
N VAL A 159 -7.31 11.46 3.14
CA VAL A 159 -6.28 10.41 3.08
C VAL A 159 -6.80 9.23 3.89
N TYR A 160 -6.64 8.04 3.36
CA TYR A 160 -7.02 6.83 4.09
C TYR A 160 -5.79 5.96 4.34
N TYR A 161 -5.92 5.10 5.33
CA TYR A 161 -4.91 4.14 5.73
C TYR A 161 -5.59 2.80 5.99
N MET A 162 -5.05 1.75 5.40
CA MET A 162 -5.58 0.39 5.58
C MET A 162 -4.46 -0.57 5.91
N ILE A 163 -4.77 -1.53 6.76
CA ILE A 163 -3.99 -2.76 6.90
C ILE A 163 -4.89 -3.89 6.42
N CYS A 164 -4.36 -4.70 5.50
CA CYS A 164 -5.11 -5.78 4.89
C CYS A 164 -4.35 -7.08 5.05
N LYS A 165 -5.05 -8.16 5.38
CA LYS A 165 -4.44 -9.47 5.55
C LYS A 165 -4.79 -10.35 4.37
N LYS A 166 -3.79 -10.99 3.78
CA LYS A 166 -4.02 -11.90 2.67
C LYS A 166 -4.89 -13.08 3.12
N LYS A 167 -5.97 -13.35 2.38
CA LYS A 167 -6.86 -14.48 2.67
C LYS A 167 -6.15 -15.80 2.36
N GLY A 168 -6.40 -16.80 3.19
CA GLY A 168 -5.97 -18.15 2.88
C GLY A 168 -6.93 -18.80 1.90
N LYS A 169 -6.53 -19.92 1.33
CA LYS A 169 -7.41 -20.72 0.48
C LYS A 169 -8.52 -21.31 1.35
N SER A 170 -9.75 -21.30 0.87
CA SER A 170 -10.86 -21.94 1.56
C SER A 170 -10.67 -23.46 1.50
N GLU A 171 -11.28 -24.19 2.46
CA GLU A 171 -11.24 -25.65 2.44
C GLU A 171 -11.85 -26.21 1.17
N ASP A 172 -12.90 -25.57 0.67
CA ASP A 172 -13.54 -25.99 -0.58
C ASP A 172 -12.61 -25.87 -1.78
N GLU A 173 -11.83 -24.79 -1.85
CA GLU A 173 -10.86 -24.59 -2.92
C GLU A 173 -9.73 -25.64 -2.84
N SER A 174 -9.27 -25.94 -1.64
CA SER A 174 -8.20 -26.92 -1.46
C SER A 174 -8.68 -28.32 -1.85
N ASN A 175 -9.95 -28.66 -1.59
CA ASN A 175 -10.52 -29.93 -1.96
C ASN A 175 -10.72 -30.03 -3.48
N THR A 176 -11.06 -28.93 -4.14
CA THR A 176 -11.24 -28.91 -5.60
C THR A 176 -9.93 -29.19 -6.33
N SER A 177 -8.82 -28.75 -5.77
CA SER A 177 -7.51 -28.93 -6.39
C SER A 177 -7.00 -30.36 -6.32
N ARG A 178 -7.64 -31.24 -5.54
CA ARG A 178 -7.23 -32.65 -5.39
C ARG A 178 -7.85 -33.55 -6.48
N TYR A 179 -8.78 -33.05 -7.25
CA TYR A 179 -9.45 -33.81 -8.31
C TYR A 179 -9.15 -33.18 -9.66
#